data_4076e3bea024fa881d785d1b28b33b39
#
_entry.id   4076e3bea024fa881d785d1b28b33b39
#
_cell.length_a   1.000
_cell.length_b   1.000
_cell.length_c   1.000
_cell.angle_alpha   90.00
_cell.angle_beta   90.00
_cell.angle_gamma   90.00
#
_symmetry.space_group_name_H-M   'P 1'
#
loop_
_entity.id
_entity.type
_entity.pdbx_description
1 polymer ?
#
loop_
_entity_poly.entity_id
_entity_poly.type
_entity_poly.pdbx_seq_one_letter_code
_entity_poly.pdbx_strand_id
1 'polypeptide(L)'
;MYLRQLEVVGFRGINRLSIHFRPDMVLIGENMWGKSSLLSALSLIFNAEQDLYQFTLTDFHIPTGQSQSVRHLTLLFTFCENDKREDNEEYNKPYVHHNLFVNHLDGYQRLYLRVEGEIDSQQNIHTEYSFLDENGDAVPVENINELVFSLIARHPVYRFRDARLNRPHYAFNLVTSKVNDDLQDEIQAVMILLCHYFLSHKNVSDITQDTTLLWHKAKLLCFKLKQDETHRLRKKLFFSLASLFIKNKYIHFGRFTRPIILFEDPDARLHPRMVAIMWELVSYLPVQRITTTNSVELISQVQLGSICRLVRTSEKTKSFQLSRRDLNKEDFRRLSFHIHHNRSLALFSSMWILVEGETEVWILSELAKLLELNLDMEGIRIVEFAQSGLKPLIKYAKAMGIEWYVLVDGDDAGRNYRDVVRIMLDDNTPLTERITILPKRDIEHFFYVNGFADVFIRLAHWEAKSTYYPMTKIIQRAIQRTSKPDLAIALSNEIAKRGTQSIPLVFKRLFSKVLSLAHT
;
A
#
# COMPACT_ATOMS: atom_id res chain seq x y z
N MET A 1 21.36 -6.84 9.81
CA MET A 1 21.23 -5.93 8.63
C MET A 1 19.93 -6.18 7.91
N TYR A 2 19.33 -5.16 7.33
CA TYR A 2 18.11 -5.24 6.50
C TYR A 2 18.23 -4.28 5.31
N LEU A 3 17.49 -4.53 4.24
CA LEU A 3 17.37 -3.61 3.12
C LEU A 3 16.55 -2.38 3.57
N ARG A 4 17.20 -1.22 3.66
CA ARG A 4 16.60 0.02 4.14
C ARG A 4 16.01 0.86 3.00
N GLN A 5 16.72 0.95 1.87
CA GLN A 5 16.33 1.83 0.77
C GLN A 5 16.74 1.22 -0.57
N LEU A 6 15.96 1.49 -1.59
CA LEU A 6 16.30 1.27 -2.98
C LEU A 6 16.03 2.53 -3.78
N GLU A 7 17.03 2.98 -4.51
CA GLU A 7 16.89 4.01 -5.52
C GLU A 7 17.02 3.38 -6.90
N VAL A 8 16.07 3.73 -7.76
CA VAL A 8 15.95 3.18 -9.12
C VAL A 8 15.94 4.32 -10.10
N VAL A 9 16.80 4.24 -11.11
CA VAL A 9 16.81 5.17 -12.24
C VAL A 9 16.86 4.36 -13.52
N GLY A 10 15.93 4.62 -14.42
CA GLY A 10 15.96 4.07 -15.79
C GLY A 10 15.72 2.56 -15.89
N PHE A 11 15.03 1.93 -14.93
CA PHE A 11 14.80 0.48 -14.91
C PHE A 11 13.37 0.10 -15.24
N ARG A 12 13.17 -0.62 -16.34
CA ARG A 12 11.87 -1.15 -16.82
C ARG A 12 10.76 -0.07 -16.80
N GLY A 13 9.66 -0.31 -16.06
CA GLY A 13 8.55 0.63 -15.92
C GLY A 13 8.85 1.84 -15.02
N ILE A 14 10.05 1.96 -14.44
CA ILE A 14 10.41 3.03 -13.50
C ILE A 14 11.44 3.96 -14.14
N ASN A 15 11.06 5.23 -14.36
CA ASN A 15 12.02 6.25 -14.74
C ASN A 15 12.91 6.64 -13.55
N ARG A 16 12.29 7.06 -12.44
CA ARG A 16 12.99 7.37 -11.19
C ARG A 16 12.11 7.06 -9.99
N LEU A 17 12.67 6.38 -8.98
CA LEU A 17 12.01 6.05 -7.72
C LEU A 17 13.04 5.99 -6.60
N SER A 18 12.71 6.57 -5.45
CA SER A 18 13.39 6.28 -4.18
C SER A 18 12.37 5.77 -3.17
N ILE A 19 12.65 4.62 -2.56
CA ILE A 19 11.73 3.97 -1.63
C ILE A 19 12.49 3.50 -0.39
N HIS A 20 11.93 3.82 0.80
CA HIS A 20 12.41 3.31 2.06
C HIS A 20 11.61 2.10 2.49
N PHE A 21 12.29 0.99 2.75
CA PHE A 21 11.66 -0.25 3.18
C PHE A 21 11.50 -0.31 4.69
N ARG A 22 10.43 -0.97 5.10
CA ARG A 22 10.17 -1.39 6.48
C ARG A 22 10.28 -2.90 6.57
N PRO A 23 10.44 -3.47 7.77
CA PRO A 23 10.47 -4.93 7.95
C PRO A 23 9.25 -5.63 7.34
N ASP A 24 8.09 -4.97 7.40
CA ASP A 24 6.85 -5.40 6.77
C ASP A 24 6.27 -4.23 5.98
N MET A 25 6.16 -4.41 4.66
CA MET A 25 5.70 -3.37 3.75
C MET A 25 4.68 -3.93 2.77
N VAL A 26 3.58 -3.21 2.61
CA VAL A 26 2.56 -3.50 1.60
C VAL A 26 2.49 -2.35 0.61
N LEU A 27 2.79 -2.66 -0.64
CA LEU A 27 2.80 -1.72 -1.76
C LEU A 27 1.44 -1.70 -2.42
N ILE A 28 0.84 -0.53 -2.48
CA ILE A 28 -0.40 -0.27 -3.22
C ILE A 28 -0.17 0.80 -4.29
N GLY A 29 -1.03 0.85 -5.26
CA GLY A 29 -0.98 1.82 -6.37
C GLY A 29 -1.57 1.21 -7.63
N GLU A 30 -1.82 2.02 -8.62
CA GLU A 30 -2.38 1.55 -9.89
C GLU A 30 -1.44 0.60 -10.63
N ASN A 31 -1.99 -0.13 -11.56
CA ASN A 31 -1.21 -0.98 -12.44
C ASN A 31 -0.22 -0.12 -13.23
N MET A 32 0.96 -0.67 -13.53
CA MET A 32 2.04 0.01 -14.23
C MET A 32 2.74 1.18 -13.47
N TRP A 33 2.41 1.42 -12.20
CA TRP A 33 3.13 2.42 -11.38
C TRP A 33 4.46 1.90 -10.82
N GLY A 34 4.93 0.77 -11.33
CA GLY A 34 6.28 0.27 -11.03
C GLY A 34 6.36 -0.80 -9.96
N LYS A 35 5.23 -1.26 -9.36
CA LYS A 35 5.24 -2.33 -8.33
C LYS A 35 6.02 -3.56 -8.79
N SER A 36 5.62 -4.17 -9.92
CA SER A 36 6.28 -5.38 -10.45
C SER A 36 7.72 -5.13 -10.90
N SER A 37 8.03 -3.92 -11.41
CA SER A 37 9.42 -3.54 -11.76
C SER A 37 10.29 -3.45 -10.51
N LEU A 38 9.79 -2.89 -9.41
CA LEU A 38 10.47 -2.86 -8.13
C LEU A 38 10.76 -4.26 -7.59
N LEU A 39 9.76 -5.16 -7.60
CA LEU A 39 9.95 -6.54 -7.20
C LEU A 39 10.94 -7.26 -8.12
N SER A 40 10.95 -6.93 -9.42
CA SER A 40 11.91 -7.50 -10.37
C SER A 40 13.33 -7.03 -10.09
N ALA A 41 13.56 -5.75 -9.79
CA ALA A 41 14.87 -5.23 -9.40
C ALA A 41 15.46 -6.01 -8.23
N LEU A 42 14.65 -6.26 -7.19
CA LEU A 42 15.07 -7.03 -6.03
C LEU A 42 15.33 -8.51 -6.37
N SER A 43 14.41 -9.15 -7.11
CA SER A 43 14.51 -10.59 -7.38
C SER A 43 15.55 -10.98 -8.42
N LEU A 44 15.95 -10.07 -9.30
CA LEU A 44 17.00 -10.31 -10.29
C LEU A 44 18.39 -10.14 -9.67
N ILE A 45 18.61 -9.04 -8.94
CA ILE A 45 19.92 -8.74 -8.36
C ILE A 45 20.26 -9.66 -7.19
N PHE A 46 19.28 -9.95 -6.30
CA PHE A 46 19.48 -10.79 -5.12
C PHE A 46 19.03 -12.24 -5.31
N ASN A 47 19.17 -12.76 -6.55
CA ASN A 47 18.91 -14.18 -6.83
C ASN A 47 20.12 -15.02 -6.38
N ALA A 48 19.96 -15.74 -5.29
CA ALA A 48 21.00 -16.56 -4.71
C ALA A 48 21.28 -17.88 -5.48
N GLU A 49 20.50 -18.21 -6.49
CA GLU A 49 20.59 -19.46 -7.25
C GLU A 49 21.31 -19.33 -8.60
N GLN A 50 21.66 -18.11 -8.99
CA GLN A 50 22.25 -17.80 -10.30
C GLN A 50 23.55 -17.00 -10.15
N ASP A 51 24.30 -16.90 -11.24
CA ASP A 51 25.42 -15.95 -11.35
C ASP A 51 24.92 -14.50 -11.21
N LEU A 52 25.84 -13.56 -10.98
CA LEU A 52 25.49 -12.15 -10.89
C LEU A 52 24.72 -11.71 -12.14
N TYR A 53 23.59 -11.08 -11.90
CA TYR A 53 22.67 -10.69 -12.97
C TYR A 53 23.35 -9.72 -13.93
N GLN A 54 23.22 -9.98 -15.23
CA GLN A 54 23.64 -9.09 -16.29
C GLN A 54 22.38 -8.47 -16.93
N PHE A 55 22.35 -7.16 -17.01
CA PHE A 55 21.23 -6.44 -17.62
C PHE A 55 21.07 -6.80 -19.08
N THR A 56 19.82 -6.75 -19.52
CA THR A 56 19.41 -6.96 -20.90
C THR A 56 18.70 -5.70 -21.42
N LEU A 57 18.52 -5.58 -22.73
CA LEU A 57 17.83 -4.42 -23.31
C LEU A 57 16.43 -4.17 -22.74
N THR A 58 15.75 -5.24 -22.33
CA THR A 58 14.40 -5.17 -21.71
C THR A 58 14.39 -4.57 -20.30
N ASP A 59 15.55 -4.37 -19.69
CA ASP A 59 15.67 -3.78 -18.36
C ASP A 59 15.76 -2.25 -18.40
N PHE A 60 16.09 -1.68 -19.57
CA PHE A 60 16.21 -0.25 -19.73
C PHE A 60 14.84 0.39 -19.94
N HIS A 61 14.61 1.49 -19.24
CA HIS A 61 13.36 2.22 -19.30
C HIS A 61 13.13 2.86 -20.67
N ILE A 62 11.91 2.78 -21.17
CA ILE A 62 11.47 3.51 -22.37
C ILE A 62 10.56 4.65 -21.91
N PRO A 63 10.99 5.93 -22.02
CA PRO A 63 10.17 7.06 -21.62
C PRO A 63 8.88 7.15 -22.42
N THR A 64 7.83 7.65 -21.80
CA THR A 64 6.53 7.82 -22.46
C THR A 64 6.64 8.71 -23.70
N GLY A 65 6.12 8.24 -24.83
CA GLY A 65 6.20 8.96 -26.13
C GLY A 65 7.53 8.81 -26.87
N GLN A 66 8.47 8.02 -26.36
CA GLN A 66 9.72 7.70 -27.05
C GLN A 66 9.73 6.23 -27.50
N SER A 67 10.43 5.95 -28.60
CA SER A 67 10.65 4.58 -29.10
C SER A 67 11.96 3.97 -28.67
N GLN A 68 12.87 4.76 -28.10
CA GLN A 68 14.19 4.33 -27.66
C GLN A 68 14.26 4.29 -26.13
N SER A 69 14.96 3.28 -25.61
CA SER A 69 15.25 3.17 -24.18
C SER A 69 16.32 4.20 -23.76
N VAL A 70 16.34 4.50 -22.45
CA VAL A 70 17.45 5.23 -21.85
C VAL A 70 18.75 4.40 -22.01
N ARG A 71 19.91 5.07 -22.05
CA ARG A 71 21.21 4.39 -22.20
C ARG A 71 21.85 3.98 -20.89
N HIS A 72 21.38 4.56 -19.80
CA HIS A 72 21.91 4.29 -18.45
C HIS A 72 20.77 3.89 -17.52
N LEU A 73 21.04 2.92 -16.70
CA LEU A 73 20.17 2.57 -15.57
C LEU A 73 21.01 2.39 -14.31
N THR A 74 20.44 2.71 -13.18
CA THR A 74 21.11 2.57 -11.88
C THR A 74 20.16 2.02 -10.84
N LEU A 75 20.61 1.01 -10.10
CA LEU A 75 19.95 0.48 -8.90
C LEU A 75 20.91 0.67 -7.72
N LEU A 76 20.51 1.45 -6.73
CA LEU A 76 21.27 1.66 -5.51
C LEU A 76 20.56 1.06 -4.31
N PHE A 77 21.13 0.00 -3.74
CA PHE A 77 20.63 -0.70 -2.57
C PHE A 77 21.36 -0.24 -1.32
N THR A 78 20.61 0.23 -0.33
CA THR A 78 21.15 0.61 0.97
C THR A 78 20.74 -0.41 2.02
N PHE A 79 21.71 -1.12 2.58
CA PHE A 79 21.50 -1.98 3.74
C PHE A 79 21.89 -1.23 5.01
N CYS A 80 21.19 -1.50 6.10
CA CYS A 80 21.40 -0.86 7.39
C CYS A 80 21.39 -1.91 8.51
N GLU A 81 22.18 -1.69 9.55
CA GLU A 81 22.11 -2.49 10.76
C GLU A 81 20.72 -2.44 11.41
N ASN A 82 20.28 -3.55 12.02
CA ASN A 82 19.08 -3.58 12.86
C ASN A 82 19.35 -2.99 14.23
N ASP A 83 20.50 -3.38 14.79
CA ASP A 83 20.96 -2.95 16.11
C ASP A 83 22.34 -2.30 15.98
N LYS A 84 22.56 -1.24 16.75
CA LYS A 84 23.89 -0.62 16.85
C LYS A 84 24.90 -1.65 17.35
N ARG A 85 25.99 -1.86 16.64
CA ARG A 85 27.05 -2.83 16.88
C ARG A 85 26.78 -4.24 16.32
N GLU A 86 25.91 -4.36 15.32
CA GLU A 86 25.70 -5.64 14.65
C GLU A 86 26.99 -6.15 13.97
N ASP A 87 27.93 -5.26 13.68
CA ASP A 87 29.27 -5.51 13.13
C ASP A 87 30.36 -5.82 14.18
N ASN A 88 30.03 -5.73 15.48
CA ASN A 88 30.99 -5.90 16.56
C ASN A 88 31.53 -7.33 16.60
N GLU A 89 32.87 -7.46 16.58
CA GLU A 89 33.60 -8.73 16.57
C GLU A 89 33.25 -9.68 17.76
N GLU A 90 32.84 -9.15 18.91
CA GLU A 90 32.42 -9.96 20.06
C GLU A 90 31.09 -10.72 19.82
N TYR A 91 30.22 -10.21 18.95
CA TYR A 91 28.92 -10.79 18.64
C TYR A 91 28.86 -11.52 17.32
N ASN A 92 29.71 -11.15 16.38
CA ASN A 92 29.70 -11.63 15.02
C ASN A 92 31.13 -11.88 14.57
N LYS A 93 31.40 -12.97 13.86
CA LYS A 93 32.59 -13.04 13.02
C LYS A 93 32.56 -11.81 12.10
N PRO A 94 33.70 -11.12 11.92
CA PRO A 94 33.72 -9.89 11.13
C PRO A 94 33.03 -10.13 9.79
N TYR A 95 32.13 -9.24 9.46
CA TYR A 95 31.53 -9.28 8.12
C TYR A 95 32.65 -9.16 7.08
N VAL A 96 32.61 -9.94 6.04
CA VAL A 96 33.51 -9.81 4.90
C VAL A 96 33.48 -8.38 4.34
N HIS A 97 32.39 -7.68 4.57
CA HIS A 97 32.16 -6.29 4.16
C HIS A 97 32.57 -5.24 5.22
N HIS A 98 33.27 -5.60 6.28
CA HIS A 98 33.56 -4.69 7.40
C HIS A 98 34.16 -3.34 6.96
N ASN A 99 35.07 -3.37 6.01
CA ASN A 99 35.71 -2.17 5.49
C ASN A 99 34.84 -1.33 4.54
N LEU A 100 33.65 -1.80 4.19
CA LEU A 100 32.72 -1.15 3.27
C LEU A 100 31.55 -0.47 3.99
N PHE A 101 31.51 -0.59 5.32
CA PHE A 101 30.47 0.06 6.11
C PHE A 101 30.73 1.55 6.27
N VAL A 102 29.70 2.33 6.04
CA VAL A 102 29.70 3.78 6.22
C VAL A 102 28.94 4.15 7.51
N ASN A 103 29.60 4.91 8.38
CA ASN A 103 28.98 5.41 9.61
C ASN A 103 28.04 6.57 9.31
N HIS A 104 26.85 6.53 9.92
CA HIS A 104 25.85 7.58 9.77
C HIS A 104 25.62 8.36 11.07
N LEU A 105 25.10 9.60 10.96
CA LEU A 105 24.81 10.49 12.09
C LEU A 105 23.79 9.90 13.09
N ASP A 106 22.95 8.96 12.67
CA ASP A 106 22.01 8.23 13.53
C ASP A 106 22.71 7.12 14.37
N GLY A 107 24.01 6.90 14.14
CA GLY A 107 24.85 5.92 14.82
C GLY A 107 24.64 4.49 14.33
N TYR A 108 24.00 4.28 13.19
CA TYR A 108 23.92 3.00 12.49
C TYR A 108 24.86 2.99 11.29
N GLN A 109 25.45 1.82 11.04
CA GLN A 109 26.26 1.60 9.85
C GLN A 109 25.39 1.21 8.67
N ARG A 110 25.83 1.62 7.49
CA ARG A 110 25.17 1.33 6.21
C ARG A 110 26.15 0.80 5.20
N LEU A 111 25.63 -0.08 4.33
CA LEU A 111 26.36 -0.63 3.19
C LEU A 111 25.60 -0.25 1.92
N TYR A 112 26.29 0.32 0.95
CA TYR A 112 25.73 0.77 -0.31
C TYR A 112 26.24 -0.12 -1.44
N LEU A 113 25.31 -0.82 -2.12
CA LEU A 113 25.59 -1.58 -3.33
C LEU A 113 24.94 -0.87 -4.52
N ARG A 114 25.74 -0.42 -5.45
CA ARG A 114 25.28 0.16 -6.72
C ARG A 114 25.44 -0.87 -7.83
N VAL A 115 24.40 -1.02 -8.67
CA VAL A 115 24.42 -1.84 -9.87
C VAL A 115 24.03 -0.95 -11.05
N GLU A 116 24.92 -0.79 -11.99
CA GLU A 116 24.75 0.09 -13.14
C GLU A 116 24.69 -0.72 -14.44
N GLY A 117 23.85 -0.27 -15.35
CA GLY A 117 23.78 -0.78 -16.71
C GLY A 117 23.99 0.34 -17.71
N GLU A 118 24.83 0.09 -18.69
CA GLU A 118 25.12 1.04 -19.77
C GLU A 118 25.01 0.37 -21.13
N ILE A 119 24.40 1.07 -22.08
CA ILE A 119 24.37 0.68 -23.50
C ILE A 119 25.42 1.53 -24.22
N ASP A 120 26.46 0.89 -24.71
CA ASP A 120 27.52 1.56 -25.45
C ASP A 120 27.10 2.02 -26.84
N SER A 121 28.00 2.68 -27.58
CA SER A 121 27.74 3.14 -28.94
C SER A 121 27.55 2.00 -29.95
N GLN A 122 28.01 0.78 -29.60
CA GLN A 122 27.91 -0.43 -30.43
C GLN A 122 26.68 -1.29 -30.05
N GLN A 123 25.81 -0.79 -29.17
CA GLN A 123 24.64 -1.50 -28.65
C GLN A 123 24.99 -2.69 -27.71
N ASN A 124 26.20 -2.79 -27.21
CA ASN A 124 26.53 -3.78 -26.17
C ASN A 124 26.08 -3.26 -24.81
N ILE A 125 25.67 -4.18 -23.95
CA ILE A 125 25.22 -3.87 -22.60
C ILE A 125 26.28 -4.28 -21.61
N HIS A 126 26.71 -3.32 -20.81
CA HIS A 126 27.67 -3.53 -19.73
C HIS A 126 26.94 -3.43 -18.40
N THR A 127 27.21 -4.35 -17.49
CA THR A 127 26.67 -4.36 -16.12
C THR A 127 27.82 -4.28 -15.14
N GLU A 128 27.79 -3.28 -14.27
CA GLU A 128 28.83 -3.04 -13.27
C GLU A 128 28.24 -3.05 -11.85
N TYR A 129 28.94 -3.72 -10.94
CA TYR A 129 28.64 -3.76 -9.51
C TYR A 129 29.70 -2.98 -8.76
N SER A 130 29.31 -2.09 -7.85
CA SER A 130 30.24 -1.32 -7.02
C SER A 130 29.67 -1.09 -5.62
N PHE A 131 30.56 -1.10 -4.61
CA PHE A 131 30.20 -0.60 -3.29
C PHE A 131 30.61 0.88 -3.20
N LEU A 132 29.82 1.67 -2.47
CA LEU A 132 30.03 3.11 -2.39
C LEU A 132 30.48 3.51 -0.98
N ASP A 133 31.32 4.53 -0.92
CA ASP A 133 31.74 5.21 0.30
C ASP A 133 30.70 6.28 0.76
N GLU A 134 31.08 7.07 1.75
CA GLU A 134 30.26 8.16 2.30
C GLU A 134 30.01 9.32 1.32
N ASN A 135 30.86 9.48 0.32
CA ASN A 135 30.75 10.51 -0.72
C ASN A 135 29.93 10.05 -1.92
N GLY A 136 29.64 8.74 -2.00
CA GLY A 136 28.98 8.11 -3.15
C GLY A 136 29.96 7.66 -4.24
N ASP A 137 31.24 7.65 -3.96
CA ASP A 137 32.26 7.18 -4.87
C ASP A 137 32.47 5.67 -4.75
N ALA A 138 32.83 5.01 -5.86
CA ALA A 138 33.09 3.57 -5.87
C ALA A 138 34.36 3.22 -5.08
N VAL A 139 34.21 2.33 -4.11
CA VAL A 139 35.32 1.80 -3.32
C VAL A 139 36.06 0.73 -4.16
N PRO A 140 37.36 0.88 -4.43
CA PRO A 140 38.13 -0.14 -5.15
C PRO A 140 38.27 -1.40 -4.28
N VAL A 141 37.79 -2.53 -4.79
CA VAL A 141 37.89 -3.85 -4.14
C VAL A 141 38.38 -4.90 -5.11
N GLU A 142 39.25 -5.81 -4.65
CA GLU A 142 39.89 -6.80 -5.52
C GLU A 142 38.90 -7.87 -6.01
N ASN A 143 37.96 -8.33 -5.15
CA ASN A 143 37.05 -9.43 -5.43
C ASN A 143 35.57 -9.00 -5.30
N ILE A 144 35.16 -8.04 -6.13
CA ILE A 144 33.78 -7.48 -6.07
C ILE A 144 32.71 -8.56 -6.16
N ASN A 145 32.86 -9.54 -7.05
CA ASN A 145 31.88 -10.60 -7.26
C ASN A 145 31.66 -11.45 -6.00
N GLU A 146 32.75 -11.84 -5.32
CA GLU A 146 32.64 -12.63 -4.07
C GLU A 146 31.93 -11.84 -2.95
N LEU A 147 32.21 -10.54 -2.85
CA LEU A 147 31.57 -9.66 -1.88
C LEU A 147 30.07 -9.52 -2.18
N VAL A 148 29.71 -9.32 -3.44
CA VAL A 148 28.29 -9.24 -3.85
C VAL A 148 27.59 -10.57 -3.59
N PHE A 149 28.19 -11.72 -3.93
CA PHE A 149 27.64 -13.04 -3.61
C PHE A 149 27.46 -13.25 -2.11
N SER A 150 28.43 -12.82 -1.31
CA SER A 150 28.32 -12.90 0.15
C SER A 150 27.13 -12.06 0.68
N LEU A 151 26.90 -10.89 0.11
CA LEU A 151 25.75 -10.06 0.45
C LEU A 151 24.43 -10.71 0.02
N ILE A 152 24.37 -11.26 -1.19
CA ILE A 152 23.20 -12.00 -1.70
C ILE A 152 22.91 -13.21 -0.81
N ALA A 153 23.90 -13.98 -0.41
CA ALA A 153 23.75 -15.12 0.49
C ALA A 153 23.19 -14.75 1.86
N ARG A 154 23.44 -13.52 2.33
CA ARG A 154 22.89 -13.00 3.59
C ARG A 154 21.47 -12.49 3.45
N HIS A 155 21.14 -11.92 2.31
CA HIS A 155 19.85 -11.30 1.99
C HIS A 155 19.24 -11.90 0.72
N PRO A 156 19.07 -13.24 0.65
CA PRO A 156 18.50 -13.87 -0.53
C PRO A 156 17.05 -13.40 -0.70
N VAL A 157 16.67 -13.11 -1.93
CA VAL A 157 15.31 -12.68 -2.27
C VAL A 157 14.53 -13.85 -2.83
N TYR A 158 13.39 -14.15 -2.22
CA TYR A 158 12.45 -15.16 -2.69
C TYR A 158 11.14 -14.52 -3.12
N ARG A 159 10.75 -14.73 -4.39
CA ARG A 159 9.55 -14.16 -4.96
C ARG A 159 8.44 -15.20 -5.04
N PHE A 160 7.35 -14.91 -4.35
CA PHE A 160 6.10 -15.67 -4.39
C PHE A 160 5.11 -14.93 -5.29
N ARG A 161 4.73 -15.58 -6.36
CA ARG A 161 3.69 -15.12 -7.27
C ARG A 161 2.75 -16.25 -7.61
N ASP A 162 1.66 -15.97 -8.28
CA ASP A 162 0.72 -17.00 -8.71
C ASP A 162 1.47 -18.13 -9.45
N ALA A 163 1.32 -19.37 -8.96
CA ALA A 163 2.00 -20.53 -9.52
C ALA A 163 1.69 -20.77 -11.01
N ARG A 164 0.52 -20.31 -11.50
CA ARG A 164 0.16 -20.39 -12.92
C ARG A 164 1.06 -19.53 -13.82
N LEU A 165 1.66 -18.47 -13.26
CA LEU A 165 2.57 -17.58 -13.97
C LEU A 165 4.01 -18.08 -13.95
N ASN A 166 4.32 -19.06 -13.09
CA ASN A 166 5.64 -19.64 -13.02
C ASN A 166 5.87 -20.61 -14.19
N ARG A 167 6.92 -20.36 -14.97
CA ARG A 167 7.37 -21.34 -15.95
C ARG A 167 7.84 -22.60 -15.22
N PRO A 168 7.60 -23.84 -15.76
CA PRO A 168 7.81 -25.10 -15.07
C PRO A 168 9.31 -25.49 -14.98
N HIS A 169 10.17 -24.63 -14.47
CA HIS A 169 11.60 -24.91 -14.35
C HIS A 169 11.99 -25.59 -13.03
N TYR A 170 11.03 -25.79 -12.10
CA TYR A 170 11.38 -26.25 -10.76
C TYR A 170 10.46 -27.40 -10.33
N ALA A 171 10.99 -28.62 -10.40
CA ALA A 171 10.41 -29.75 -9.70
C ALA A 171 10.84 -29.65 -8.23
N PHE A 172 9.92 -29.28 -7.33
CA PHE A 172 10.13 -29.41 -5.90
C PHE A 172 9.88 -30.87 -5.51
N ASN A 173 10.93 -31.59 -5.17
CA ASN A 173 10.79 -32.82 -4.42
C ASN A 173 10.53 -32.43 -2.96
N LEU A 174 9.28 -32.53 -2.52
CA LEU A 174 8.97 -32.51 -1.10
C LEU A 174 9.71 -33.70 -0.46
N VAL A 175 10.88 -33.41 0.10
CA VAL A 175 11.62 -34.44 0.87
C VAL A 175 10.80 -34.66 2.12
N THR A 176 9.99 -35.72 2.09
CA THR A 176 9.30 -36.24 3.27
C THR A 176 10.32 -36.87 4.20
N SER A 177 10.99 -36.06 5.01
CA SER A 177 11.74 -36.60 6.14
C SER A 177 10.75 -37.16 7.14
N LYS A 178 10.75 -38.48 7.30
CA LYS A 178 9.97 -39.21 8.30
C LYS A 178 10.49 -38.87 9.68
N VAL A 179 9.95 -37.85 10.31
CA VAL A 179 10.11 -37.59 11.72
C VAL A 179 8.72 -37.53 12.34
N ASN A 180 8.43 -38.47 13.23
CA ASN A 180 7.17 -38.56 13.99
C ASN A 180 7.10 -37.43 15.02
N ASP A 181 6.58 -36.30 14.59
CA ASP A 181 6.30 -35.16 15.48
C ASP A 181 5.00 -34.50 15.00
N ASP A 182 3.97 -34.41 15.85
CA ASP A 182 2.65 -33.82 15.50
C ASP A 182 2.74 -32.43 14.88
N LEU A 183 3.79 -31.67 15.22
CA LEU A 183 4.07 -30.36 14.65
C LEU A 183 4.57 -30.39 13.20
N GLN A 184 5.08 -31.52 12.75
CA GLN A 184 5.59 -31.66 11.37
C GLN A 184 4.45 -31.69 10.36
N ASP A 185 3.32 -32.24 10.73
CA ASP A 185 2.13 -32.33 9.89
C ASP A 185 1.57 -30.94 9.54
N GLU A 186 1.59 -30.02 10.48
CA GLU A 186 1.08 -28.65 10.29
C GLU A 186 2.02 -27.80 9.46
N ILE A 187 3.33 -27.90 9.71
CA ILE A 187 4.36 -27.24 8.90
C ILE A 187 4.33 -27.80 7.46
N GLN A 188 4.21 -29.11 7.32
CA GLN A 188 4.10 -29.77 6.00
C GLN A 188 2.83 -29.28 5.26
N ALA A 189 1.70 -29.13 5.93
CA ALA A 189 0.49 -28.59 5.34
C ALA A 189 0.71 -27.17 4.78
N VAL A 190 1.42 -26.30 5.52
CA VAL A 190 1.76 -24.95 5.04
C VAL A 190 2.71 -25.02 3.84
N MET A 191 3.71 -25.90 3.86
CA MET A 191 4.62 -26.09 2.72
C MET A 191 3.87 -26.52 1.46
N ILE A 192 2.94 -27.47 1.59
CA ILE A 192 2.09 -27.94 0.48
C ILE A 192 1.23 -26.80 -0.07
N LEU A 193 0.60 -26.00 0.81
CA LEU A 193 -0.21 -24.85 0.40
C LEU A 193 0.63 -23.79 -0.34
N LEU A 194 1.82 -23.47 0.14
CA LEU A 194 2.73 -22.53 -0.51
C LEU A 194 3.18 -23.03 -1.90
N CYS A 195 3.52 -24.31 -2.00
CA CYS A 195 3.86 -24.92 -3.29
C CYS A 195 2.68 -24.86 -4.26
N HIS A 196 1.48 -25.20 -3.79
CA HIS A 196 0.28 -25.23 -4.61
C HIS A 196 -0.09 -23.86 -5.17
N TYR A 197 -0.11 -22.83 -4.34
CA TYR A 197 -0.61 -21.52 -4.75
C TYR A 197 0.48 -20.64 -5.38
N PHE A 198 1.75 -20.78 -4.99
CA PHE A 198 2.78 -19.79 -5.31
C PHE A 198 4.03 -20.33 -6.02
N LEU A 199 4.38 -21.61 -5.89
CA LEU A 199 5.68 -22.08 -6.35
C LEU A 199 5.66 -23.01 -7.57
N SER A 200 4.74 -23.95 -7.68
CA SER A 200 4.71 -24.90 -8.79
C SER A 200 3.35 -25.54 -9.04
N HIS A 201 3.04 -25.75 -10.32
CA HIS A 201 1.87 -26.52 -10.74
C HIS A 201 2.09 -28.04 -10.84
N LYS A 202 3.34 -28.50 -11.03
CA LYS A 202 3.59 -29.86 -11.49
C LYS A 202 3.53 -30.95 -10.43
N ASN A 203 3.78 -30.64 -9.16
CA ASN A 203 3.79 -31.63 -8.08
C ASN A 203 2.49 -31.70 -7.28
N VAL A 204 1.42 -31.19 -7.84
CA VAL A 204 0.14 -31.02 -7.16
C VAL A 204 -0.90 -32.01 -7.62
N SER A 205 -0.53 -32.97 -8.47
CA SER A 205 -1.42 -34.11 -8.85
C SER A 205 -1.93 -34.88 -7.64
N ASP A 206 -1.21 -34.82 -6.51
CA ASP A 206 -1.54 -35.53 -5.27
C ASP A 206 -2.30 -34.64 -4.26
N ILE A 207 -2.45 -33.34 -4.51
CA ILE A 207 -3.35 -32.54 -3.70
C ILE A 207 -4.77 -32.92 -4.14
N THR A 208 -5.43 -33.67 -3.29
CA THR A 208 -6.85 -33.94 -3.40
C THR A 208 -7.59 -32.62 -3.66
N GLN A 209 -8.68 -32.66 -4.40
CA GLN A 209 -9.49 -31.48 -4.76
C GLN A 209 -9.93 -30.65 -3.53
N ASP A 210 -9.83 -31.22 -2.32
CA ASP A 210 -10.17 -30.56 -1.06
C ASP A 210 -8.92 -30.16 -0.25
N THR A 211 -8.62 -28.88 -0.22
CA THR A 211 -7.54 -28.28 0.60
C THR A 211 -8.01 -27.88 2.01
N THR A 212 -9.26 -28.16 2.39
CA THR A 212 -9.85 -27.70 3.65
C THR A 212 -9.06 -28.16 4.87
N LEU A 213 -8.63 -29.42 4.88
CA LEU A 213 -7.84 -29.99 5.97
C LEU A 213 -6.47 -29.30 6.10
N LEU A 214 -5.82 -29.00 4.99
CA LEU A 214 -4.52 -28.28 4.98
C LEU A 214 -4.67 -26.88 5.57
N TRP A 215 -5.71 -26.15 5.20
CA TRP A 215 -6.01 -24.84 5.78
C TRP A 215 -6.37 -24.92 7.25
N HIS A 216 -7.05 -25.97 7.69
CA HIS A 216 -7.31 -26.20 9.11
C HIS A 216 -6.01 -26.38 9.90
N LYS A 217 -5.09 -27.21 9.41
CA LYS A 217 -3.76 -27.41 10.00
C LYS A 217 -2.94 -26.12 10.02
N ALA A 218 -2.96 -25.35 8.92
CA ALA A 218 -2.30 -24.04 8.87
C ALA A 218 -2.85 -23.06 9.92
N LYS A 219 -4.17 -23.04 10.14
CA LYS A 219 -4.81 -22.24 11.20
C LYS A 219 -4.39 -22.68 12.59
N LEU A 220 -4.33 -23.99 12.85
CA LEU A 220 -3.85 -24.52 14.13
C LEU A 220 -2.39 -24.12 14.38
N LEU A 221 -1.55 -24.14 13.35
CA LEU A 221 -0.17 -23.67 13.46
C LEU A 221 -0.10 -22.19 13.88
N CYS A 222 -0.96 -21.31 13.34
CA CYS A 222 -1.04 -19.91 13.80
C CYS A 222 -1.28 -19.80 15.30
N PHE A 223 -2.21 -20.58 15.84
CA PHE A 223 -2.48 -20.57 17.29
C PHE A 223 -1.28 -21.03 18.10
N LYS A 224 -0.60 -22.10 17.68
CA LYS A 224 0.60 -22.62 18.35
C LYS A 224 1.76 -21.60 18.28
N LEU A 225 1.95 -20.93 17.13
CA LEU A 225 2.98 -19.90 16.95
C LEU A 225 2.72 -18.66 17.83
N LYS A 226 1.45 -18.32 18.03
CA LYS A 226 1.07 -17.22 18.93
C LYS A 226 1.43 -17.51 20.39
N GLN A 227 1.37 -18.77 20.81
CA GLN A 227 1.70 -19.24 22.15
C GLN A 227 3.18 -19.57 22.34
N ASP A 228 3.99 -19.56 21.27
CA ASP A 228 5.42 -19.93 21.30
C ASP A 228 6.28 -18.79 21.90
N GLU A 229 6.36 -18.73 23.21
CA GLU A 229 7.20 -17.77 23.95
C GLU A 229 8.70 -17.99 23.72
N THR A 230 9.11 -19.24 23.42
CA THR A 230 10.51 -19.61 23.25
C THR A 230 11.05 -19.39 21.85
N HIS A 231 10.20 -18.99 20.92
CA HIS A 231 10.49 -18.83 19.50
C HIS A 231 11.08 -20.09 18.80
N ARG A 232 11.00 -21.26 19.42
CA ARG A 232 11.52 -22.51 18.86
C ARG A 232 10.68 -22.96 17.65
N LEU A 233 9.36 -22.87 17.76
CA LEU A 233 8.45 -23.25 16.70
C LEU A 233 8.59 -22.31 15.49
N ARG A 234 8.74 -21.01 15.73
CA ARG A 234 8.99 -20.02 14.67
C ARG A 234 10.28 -20.30 13.92
N LYS A 235 11.35 -20.67 14.63
CA LYS A 235 12.62 -21.09 14.00
C LYS A 235 12.45 -22.37 13.19
N LYS A 236 11.75 -23.38 13.72
CA LYS A 236 11.49 -24.64 13.02
C LYS A 236 10.70 -24.38 11.73
N LEU A 237 9.64 -23.58 11.79
CA LEU A 237 8.86 -23.15 10.61
C LEU A 237 9.75 -22.43 9.60
N PHE A 238 10.56 -21.47 10.05
CA PHE A 238 11.46 -20.72 9.18
C PHE A 238 12.43 -21.64 8.43
N PHE A 239 13.12 -22.56 9.12
CA PHE A 239 14.05 -23.47 8.49
C PHE A 239 13.36 -24.47 7.56
N SER A 240 12.16 -24.94 7.90
CA SER A 240 11.39 -25.81 7.03
C SER A 240 10.96 -25.11 5.75
N LEU A 241 10.47 -23.88 5.85
CA LEU A 241 10.15 -23.05 4.68
C LEU A 241 11.39 -22.70 3.87
N ALA A 242 12.50 -22.40 4.53
CA ALA A 242 13.77 -22.12 3.88
C ALA A 242 14.22 -23.28 3.00
N SER A 243 13.99 -24.54 3.42
CA SER A 243 14.32 -25.72 2.63
C SER A 243 13.57 -25.81 1.29
N LEU A 244 12.43 -25.13 1.14
CA LEU A 244 11.70 -25.03 -0.12
C LEU A 244 12.42 -24.17 -1.16
N PHE A 245 13.25 -23.24 -0.71
CA PHE A 245 13.88 -22.24 -1.57
C PHE A 245 15.34 -22.53 -1.87
N ILE A 246 16.01 -23.29 -0.97
CA ILE A 246 17.43 -23.60 -1.14
C ILE A 246 17.58 -24.77 -2.09
N LYS A 247 18.05 -24.50 -3.30
CA LYS A 247 18.52 -25.50 -4.25
C LYS A 247 20.04 -25.53 -4.31
N ASN A 248 20.65 -24.40 -4.06
CA ASN A 248 22.10 -24.27 -4.08
C ASN A 248 22.69 -24.78 -2.77
N LYS A 249 23.51 -25.84 -2.85
CA LYS A 249 24.22 -26.43 -1.71
C LYS A 249 25.16 -25.45 -0.97
N TYR A 250 25.47 -24.34 -1.59
CA TYR A 250 26.37 -23.31 -1.04
C TYR A 250 25.65 -22.26 -0.19
N ILE A 251 24.32 -22.21 -0.20
CA ILE A 251 23.56 -21.27 0.63
C ILE A 251 23.22 -21.94 1.94
N HIS A 252 23.85 -21.48 3.00
CA HIS A 252 23.56 -21.91 4.35
C HIS A 252 22.80 -20.82 5.09
N PHE A 253 21.58 -21.10 5.56
CA PHE A 253 20.87 -20.21 6.47
C PHE A 253 21.59 -20.17 7.83
N GLY A 254 22.45 -19.19 7.97
CA GLY A 254 23.16 -18.91 9.20
C GLY A 254 22.36 -18.00 10.14
N ARG A 255 22.89 -17.75 11.33
CA ARG A 255 22.31 -16.83 12.33
C ARG A 255 22.07 -15.41 11.77
N PHE A 256 22.84 -15.00 10.78
CA PHE A 256 22.83 -13.66 10.20
C PHE A 256 22.08 -13.56 8.88
N THR A 257 21.57 -14.66 8.36
CA THR A 257 20.76 -14.65 7.13
C THR A 257 19.42 -13.98 7.41
N ARG A 258 19.09 -12.98 6.61
CA ARG A 258 17.83 -12.21 6.67
C ARG A 258 17.20 -12.21 5.28
N PRO A 259 16.46 -13.25 4.92
CA PRO A 259 15.81 -13.32 3.63
C PRO A 259 14.82 -12.18 3.43
N ILE A 260 14.67 -11.77 2.19
CA ILE A 260 13.64 -10.83 1.75
C ILE A 260 12.59 -11.62 0.99
N ILE A 261 11.37 -11.62 1.48
CA ILE A 261 10.24 -12.31 0.84
C ILE A 261 9.41 -11.29 0.08
N LEU A 262 9.22 -11.54 -1.21
CA LEU A 262 8.38 -10.76 -2.09
C LEU A 262 7.09 -11.54 -2.34
N PHE A 263 5.96 -11.01 -1.89
CA PHE A 263 4.64 -11.53 -2.23
C PHE A 263 4.00 -10.67 -3.31
N GLU A 264 3.82 -11.22 -4.48
CA GLU A 264 3.15 -10.54 -5.59
C GLU A 264 1.69 -10.96 -5.67
N ASP A 265 0.81 -10.03 -5.28
CA ASP A 265 -0.65 -10.16 -5.29
C ASP A 265 -1.14 -11.52 -4.71
N PRO A 266 -0.80 -11.84 -3.44
CA PRO A 266 -1.09 -13.15 -2.84
C PRO A 266 -2.59 -13.42 -2.73
N ASP A 267 -3.40 -12.38 -2.75
CA ASP A 267 -4.86 -12.41 -2.70
C ASP A 267 -5.53 -12.79 -4.03
N ALA A 268 -4.81 -12.77 -5.15
CA ALA A 268 -5.39 -13.02 -6.47
C ALA A 268 -6.05 -14.41 -6.63
N ARG A 269 -5.68 -15.38 -5.80
CA ARG A 269 -6.22 -16.76 -5.82
C ARG A 269 -6.84 -17.21 -4.51
N LEU A 270 -6.59 -16.50 -3.44
CA LEU A 270 -6.98 -16.92 -2.11
C LEU A 270 -8.28 -16.24 -1.69
N HIS A 271 -9.20 -17.03 -1.15
CA HIS A 271 -10.36 -16.48 -0.45
C HIS A 271 -9.89 -15.61 0.73
N PRO A 272 -10.55 -14.48 1.09
CA PRO A 272 -10.15 -13.57 2.18
C PRO A 272 -9.76 -14.27 3.48
N ARG A 273 -10.51 -15.31 3.88
CA ARG A 273 -10.17 -16.13 5.06
C ARG A 273 -8.80 -16.82 4.94
N MET A 274 -8.46 -17.28 3.74
CA MET A 274 -7.18 -17.94 3.48
C MET A 274 -6.02 -16.92 3.47
N VAL A 275 -6.27 -15.74 2.91
CA VAL A 275 -5.34 -14.61 2.98
C VAL A 275 -5.02 -14.26 4.43
N ALA A 276 -6.04 -14.22 5.31
CA ALA A 276 -5.86 -13.95 6.75
C ALA A 276 -4.92 -14.98 7.42
N ILE A 277 -5.13 -16.27 7.15
CA ILE A 277 -4.30 -17.34 7.71
C ILE A 277 -2.85 -17.22 7.21
N MET A 278 -2.66 -17.04 5.90
CA MET A 278 -1.33 -16.88 5.31
C MET A 278 -0.61 -15.64 5.84
N TRP A 279 -1.33 -14.52 5.94
CA TRP A 279 -0.79 -13.27 6.45
C TRP A 279 -0.32 -13.40 7.89
N GLU A 280 -1.13 -14.02 8.74
CA GLU A 280 -0.78 -14.31 10.14
C GLU A 280 0.44 -15.23 10.23
N LEU A 281 0.50 -16.34 9.48
CA LEU A 281 1.64 -17.25 9.45
C LEU A 281 2.94 -16.54 9.10
N VAL A 282 2.92 -15.75 8.03
CA VAL A 282 4.12 -15.04 7.57
C VAL A 282 4.56 -13.97 8.57
N SER A 283 3.65 -13.44 9.40
CA SER A 283 3.97 -12.46 10.44
C SER A 283 4.90 -12.98 11.53
N TYR A 284 4.96 -14.28 11.72
CA TYR A 284 5.86 -14.92 12.70
C TYR A 284 7.26 -15.22 12.17
N LEU A 285 7.50 -15.04 10.87
CA LEU A 285 8.80 -15.31 10.27
C LEU A 285 9.77 -14.13 10.48
N PRO A 286 11.05 -14.40 10.85
CA PRO A 286 12.07 -13.36 11.02
C PRO A 286 12.65 -12.94 9.66
N VAL A 287 11.81 -12.44 8.77
CA VAL A 287 12.15 -12.06 7.39
C VAL A 287 11.68 -10.64 7.10
N GLN A 288 12.32 -9.99 6.16
CA GLN A 288 11.80 -8.75 5.60
C GLN A 288 10.77 -9.10 4.53
N ARG A 289 9.58 -8.48 4.58
CA ARG A 289 8.47 -8.77 3.67
C ARG A 289 8.09 -7.56 2.86
N ILE A 290 7.94 -7.75 1.56
CA ILE A 290 7.45 -6.74 0.63
C ILE A 290 6.33 -7.39 -0.16
N THR A 291 5.12 -6.89 0.02
CA THR A 291 3.90 -7.45 -0.59
C THR A 291 3.28 -6.43 -1.52
N THR A 292 2.89 -6.82 -2.73
CA THR A 292 2.03 -5.99 -3.57
C THR A 292 0.60 -6.49 -3.47
N THR A 293 -0.37 -5.59 -3.50
CA THR A 293 -1.79 -5.96 -3.54
C THR A 293 -2.65 -4.82 -4.08
N ASN A 294 -3.78 -5.19 -4.67
CA ASN A 294 -4.91 -4.32 -4.96
C ASN A 294 -6.17 -4.75 -4.18
N SER A 295 -6.03 -5.65 -3.21
CA SER A 295 -7.13 -6.19 -2.42
C SER A 295 -7.41 -5.35 -1.18
N VAL A 296 -8.65 -4.95 -1.05
CA VAL A 296 -9.20 -4.27 0.13
C VAL A 296 -9.14 -5.18 1.36
N GLU A 297 -9.39 -6.47 1.17
CA GLU A 297 -9.39 -7.48 2.22
C GLU A 297 -8.00 -7.65 2.83
N LEU A 298 -6.95 -7.72 2.00
CA LEU A 298 -5.59 -7.80 2.51
C LEU A 298 -5.20 -6.52 3.24
N ILE A 299 -5.50 -5.36 2.66
CA ILE A 299 -5.21 -4.07 3.27
C ILE A 299 -5.85 -3.94 4.65
N SER A 300 -7.09 -4.39 4.83
CA SER A 300 -7.80 -4.32 6.12
C SER A 300 -7.14 -5.13 7.25
N GLN A 301 -6.24 -6.05 6.93
CA GLN A 301 -5.53 -6.90 7.89
C GLN A 301 -4.11 -6.43 8.18
N VAL A 302 -3.60 -5.51 7.39
CA VAL A 302 -2.23 -4.98 7.51
C VAL A 302 -2.21 -3.82 8.49
N GLN A 303 -1.09 -3.57 9.16
CA GLN A 303 -0.94 -2.37 9.96
C GLN A 303 -0.89 -1.13 9.05
N LEU A 304 -1.63 -0.09 9.40
CA LEU A 304 -1.67 1.18 8.65
C LEU A 304 -0.26 1.74 8.34
N GLY A 305 0.65 1.58 9.29
CA GLY A 305 2.03 2.01 9.16
C GLY A 305 2.88 1.19 8.18
N SER A 306 2.42 0.01 7.75
CA SER A 306 3.14 -0.84 6.77
C SER A 306 2.77 -0.52 5.33
N ILE A 307 1.75 0.29 5.10
CA ILE A 307 1.27 0.62 3.75
C ILE A 307 2.19 1.67 3.12
N CYS A 308 2.60 1.39 1.90
CA CYS A 308 3.31 2.30 1.02
C CYS A 308 2.54 2.44 -0.29
N ARG A 309 2.15 3.66 -0.63
CA ARG A 309 1.47 3.95 -1.89
C ARG A 309 2.47 4.49 -2.90
N LEU A 310 2.50 3.87 -4.07
CA LEU A 310 3.23 4.39 -5.22
C LEU A 310 2.30 5.26 -6.06
N VAL A 311 2.80 6.39 -6.51
CA VAL A 311 2.09 7.31 -7.42
C VAL A 311 3.04 7.70 -8.55
N ARG A 312 2.63 7.47 -9.79
CA ARG A 312 3.41 7.83 -10.97
C ARG A 312 3.02 9.21 -11.45
N THR A 313 4.02 10.05 -11.64
CA THR A 313 3.91 11.32 -12.36
C THR A 313 4.59 11.18 -13.72
N SER A 314 4.48 12.19 -14.59
CA SER A 314 5.16 12.20 -15.90
C SER A 314 6.68 12.00 -15.81
N GLU A 315 7.31 12.46 -14.72
CA GLU A 315 8.76 12.46 -14.57
C GLU A 315 9.28 11.31 -13.70
N LYS A 316 8.54 10.93 -12.66
CA LYS A 316 9.02 9.97 -11.65
C LYS A 316 7.88 9.24 -10.96
N THR A 317 8.21 8.11 -10.35
CA THR A 317 7.34 7.45 -9.38
C THR A 317 7.71 7.93 -7.97
N LYS A 318 6.71 8.35 -7.19
CA LYS A 318 6.88 8.74 -5.78
C LYS A 318 6.37 7.62 -4.88
N SER A 319 7.04 7.41 -3.75
CA SER A 319 6.60 6.52 -2.68
C SER A 319 6.06 7.33 -1.51
N PHE A 320 4.86 7.03 -1.06
CA PHE A 320 4.18 7.71 0.05
C PHE A 320 3.96 6.72 1.19
N GLN A 321 4.35 7.10 2.40
CA GLN A 321 4.26 6.27 3.60
C GLN A 321 3.98 7.14 4.82
N LEU A 322 3.11 6.67 5.70
CA LEU A 322 2.85 7.34 6.97
C LEU A 322 4.09 7.30 7.87
N SER A 323 4.59 8.46 8.27
CA SER A 323 5.66 8.57 9.25
C SER A 323 5.11 8.43 10.69
N ARG A 324 5.92 7.92 11.62
CA ARG A 324 5.56 7.85 13.05
C ARG A 324 5.29 9.24 13.67
N ARG A 325 5.76 10.31 13.03
CA ARG A 325 5.59 11.70 13.50
C ARG A 325 4.33 12.37 12.97
N ASP A 326 3.69 11.81 11.95
CA ASP A 326 2.56 12.44 11.27
C ASP A 326 1.30 12.45 12.14
N LEU A 327 1.10 11.39 12.92
CA LEU A 327 -0.07 11.15 13.74
C LEU A 327 0.32 10.82 15.18
N ASN A 328 -0.47 11.30 16.15
CA ASN A 328 -0.39 10.82 17.52
C ASN A 328 -1.02 9.42 17.65
N LYS A 329 -0.85 8.76 18.80
CA LYS A 329 -1.33 7.39 19.03
C LYS A 329 -2.86 7.26 18.92
N GLU A 330 -3.59 8.28 19.37
CA GLU A 330 -5.06 8.27 19.34
C GLU A 330 -5.58 8.47 17.92
N ASP A 331 -5.07 9.45 17.18
CA ASP A 331 -5.42 9.68 15.78
C ASP A 331 -5.09 8.46 14.93
N PHE A 332 -3.92 7.85 15.14
CA PHE A 332 -3.53 6.61 14.46
C PHE A 332 -4.53 5.48 14.71
N ARG A 333 -4.97 5.30 15.98
CA ARG A 333 -5.95 4.27 16.35
C ARG A 333 -7.31 4.53 15.70
N ARG A 334 -7.80 5.79 15.73
CA ARG A 334 -9.06 6.18 15.10
C ARG A 334 -9.03 5.95 13.59
N LEU A 335 -7.97 6.39 12.90
CA LEU A 335 -7.79 6.17 11.47
C LEU A 335 -7.69 4.68 11.12
N SER A 336 -6.95 3.90 11.90
CA SER A 336 -6.86 2.45 11.70
C SER A 336 -8.22 1.79 11.78
N PHE A 337 -9.10 2.22 12.67
CA PHE A 337 -10.44 1.66 12.77
C PHE A 337 -11.38 2.18 11.66
N HIS A 338 -11.48 3.49 11.48
CA HIS A 338 -12.51 4.07 10.62
C HIS A 338 -12.16 4.04 9.13
N ILE A 339 -10.90 4.23 8.78
CA ILE A 339 -10.46 4.24 7.38
C ILE A 339 -9.94 2.87 6.96
N HIS A 340 -9.01 2.34 7.73
CA HIS A 340 -8.33 1.11 7.35
C HIS A 340 -9.24 -0.12 7.37
N HIS A 341 -10.01 -0.34 8.43
CA HIS A 341 -10.92 -1.49 8.50
C HIS A 341 -12.23 -1.28 7.74
N ASN A 342 -12.85 -0.13 7.90
CA ASN A 342 -14.21 0.07 7.38
C ASN A 342 -14.24 0.64 5.96
N ARG A 343 -13.18 1.37 5.54
CA ARG A 343 -13.15 2.11 4.28
C ARG A 343 -11.83 1.96 3.53
N SER A 344 -11.22 0.79 3.59
CA SER A 344 -9.90 0.50 2.95
C SER A 344 -9.87 0.85 1.47
N LEU A 345 -11.02 0.81 0.78
CA LEU A 345 -11.13 1.18 -0.63
C LEU A 345 -10.71 2.64 -0.88
N ALA A 346 -10.89 3.53 0.10
CA ALA A 346 -10.48 4.92 -0.02
C ALA A 346 -8.95 5.09 -0.20
N LEU A 347 -8.15 4.12 0.25
CA LEU A 347 -6.69 4.16 0.11
C LEU A 347 -6.21 3.98 -1.34
N PHE A 348 -7.06 3.47 -2.20
CA PHE A 348 -6.78 3.29 -3.64
C PHE A 348 -7.21 4.50 -4.48
N SER A 349 -7.95 5.46 -3.90
CA SER A 349 -8.36 6.66 -4.63
C SER A 349 -7.25 7.69 -4.76
N SER A 350 -7.33 8.53 -5.79
CA SER A 350 -6.42 9.67 -5.99
C SER A 350 -6.86 10.91 -5.22
N MET A 351 -8.17 11.02 -4.93
CA MET A 351 -8.80 12.21 -4.36
C MET A 351 -9.86 11.86 -3.31
N TRP A 352 -9.88 12.61 -2.20
CA TRP A 352 -10.93 12.52 -1.19
C TRP A 352 -11.78 13.79 -1.11
N ILE A 353 -13.10 13.63 -1.14
CA ILE A 353 -14.04 14.66 -0.71
C ILE A 353 -14.34 14.39 0.76
N LEU A 354 -13.84 15.24 1.64
CA LEU A 354 -14.01 15.12 3.09
C LEU A 354 -15.29 15.85 3.49
N VAL A 355 -16.23 15.13 4.09
CA VAL A 355 -17.55 15.65 4.52
C VAL A 355 -17.79 15.37 5.99
N GLU A 356 -18.71 16.11 6.61
CA GLU A 356 -18.96 15.99 8.04
C GLU A 356 -19.63 14.68 8.39
N GLY A 357 -20.65 14.30 7.65
CA GLY A 357 -21.46 13.14 7.98
C GLY A 357 -22.04 12.37 6.79
N GLU A 358 -22.93 11.46 7.14
CA GLU A 358 -23.51 10.50 6.19
C GLU A 358 -24.47 11.16 5.18
N THR A 359 -25.18 12.21 5.59
CA THR A 359 -26.12 12.93 4.69
C THR A 359 -25.42 13.47 3.47
N GLU A 360 -24.26 14.13 3.67
CA GLU A 360 -23.45 14.69 2.60
C GLU A 360 -22.92 13.59 1.68
N VAL A 361 -22.52 12.43 2.23
CA VAL A 361 -22.06 11.28 1.44
C VAL A 361 -23.17 10.84 0.47
N TRP A 362 -24.38 10.67 0.96
CA TRP A 362 -25.50 10.24 0.13
C TRP A 362 -25.89 11.30 -0.91
N ILE A 363 -26.04 12.57 -0.49
CA ILE A 363 -26.41 13.66 -1.40
C ILE A 363 -25.36 13.84 -2.50
N LEU A 364 -24.09 13.93 -2.16
CA LEU A 364 -23.04 14.10 -3.17
C LEU A 364 -22.95 12.91 -4.13
N SER A 365 -23.12 11.68 -3.62
CA SER A 365 -23.11 10.49 -4.47
C SER A 365 -24.25 10.51 -5.49
N GLU A 366 -25.46 10.90 -5.07
CA GLU A 366 -26.61 10.99 -5.97
C GLU A 366 -26.48 12.18 -6.93
N LEU A 367 -26.01 13.34 -6.48
CA LEU A 367 -25.77 14.49 -7.35
C LEU A 367 -24.71 14.20 -8.41
N ALA A 368 -23.65 13.47 -8.07
CA ALA A 368 -22.64 13.05 -9.04
C ALA A 368 -23.26 12.19 -10.14
N LYS A 369 -24.10 11.19 -9.77
CA LYS A 369 -24.83 10.37 -10.74
C LYS A 369 -25.71 11.20 -11.67
N LEU A 370 -26.46 12.18 -11.13
CA LEU A 370 -27.31 13.07 -11.92
C LEU A 370 -26.51 13.98 -12.88
N LEU A 371 -25.27 14.28 -12.55
CA LEU A 371 -24.33 15.00 -13.42
C LEU A 371 -23.56 14.08 -14.36
N GLU A 372 -23.92 12.78 -14.42
CA GLU A 372 -23.24 11.75 -15.22
C GLU A 372 -21.76 11.59 -14.84
N LEU A 373 -21.39 11.94 -13.60
CA LEU A 373 -20.03 11.80 -13.07
C LEU A 373 -19.91 10.47 -12.32
N ASN A 374 -19.04 9.60 -12.80
CA ASN A 374 -18.69 8.38 -12.09
C ASN A 374 -17.44 8.65 -11.22
N LEU A 375 -17.67 8.96 -9.94
CA LEU A 375 -16.59 9.29 -9.01
C LEU A 375 -15.55 8.17 -8.88
N ASP A 376 -15.97 6.91 -8.98
CA ASP A 376 -15.06 5.77 -8.89
C ASP A 376 -14.10 5.70 -10.09
N MET A 377 -14.61 6.00 -11.29
CA MET A 377 -13.78 6.04 -12.51
C MET A 377 -12.79 7.21 -12.48
N GLU A 378 -13.15 8.30 -11.82
CA GLU A 378 -12.27 9.46 -11.63
C GLU A 378 -11.32 9.29 -10.43
N GLY A 379 -11.35 8.13 -9.76
CA GLY A 379 -10.53 7.87 -8.59
C GLY A 379 -10.89 8.73 -7.37
N ILE A 380 -12.13 9.20 -7.28
CA ILE A 380 -12.62 10.10 -6.23
C ILE A 380 -13.44 9.32 -5.21
N ARG A 381 -13.21 9.56 -3.92
CA ARG A 381 -14.00 8.98 -2.83
C ARG A 381 -14.51 10.05 -1.87
N ILE A 382 -15.77 9.90 -1.45
CA ILE A 382 -16.35 10.73 -0.40
C ILE A 382 -16.08 10.04 0.93
N VAL A 383 -15.45 10.75 1.86
CA VAL A 383 -15.03 10.22 3.16
C VAL A 383 -15.54 11.14 4.27
N GLU A 384 -16.34 10.58 5.17
CA GLU A 384 -16.82 11.33 6.34
C GLU A 384 -15.75 11.42 7.42
N PHE A 385 -15.67 12.57 8.11
CA PHE A 385 -14.69 12.81 9.15
C PHE A 385 -15.24 12.89 10.58
N ALA A 386 -16.56 12.78 10.76
CA ALA A 386 -17.20 12.92 12.07
C ALA A 386 -16.54 12.07 13.18
N GLN A 387 -16.16 10.83 12.87
CA GLN A 387 -15.59 9.90 13.85
C GLN A 387 -14.07 9.89 13.90
N SER A 388 -13.41 10.17 12.77
CA SER A 388 -11.93 10.13 12.65
C SER A 388 -11.27 11.49 12.88
N GLY A 389 -12.03 12.57 12.76
CA GLY A 389 -11.53 13.93 12.82
C GLY A 389 -10.97 14.44 11.49
N LEU A 390 -11.21 15.72 11.15
CA LEU A 390 -10.78 16.30 9.89
C LEU A 390 -9.25 16.43 9.79
N LYS A 391 -8.60 16.94 10.83
CA LYS A 391 -7.14 17.17 10.84
C LYS A 391 -6.33 15.87 10.66
N PRO A 392 -6.62 14.76 11.37
CA PRO A 392 -5.94 13.48 11.14
C PRO A 392 -6.12 12.96 9.72
N LEU A 393 -7.33 13.09 9.14
CA LEU A 393 -7.58 12.64 7.76
C LEU A 393 -6.78 13.43 6.73
N ILE A 394 -6.73 14.75 6.84
CA ILE A 394 -5.92 15.59 5.94
C ILE A 394 -4.44 15.23 6.06
N LYS A 395 -3.92 15.06 7.29
CA LYS A 395 -2.53 14.62 7.49
C LYS A 395 -2.26 13.28 6.83
N TYR A 396 -3.18 12.34 6.98
CA TYR A 396 -3.05 11.03 6.38
C TYR A 396 -3.12 11.08 4.85
N ALA A 397 -4.07 11.82 4.29
CA ALA A 397 -4.17 12.03 2.84
C ALA A 397 -2.86 12.60 2.27
N LYS A 398 -2.31 13.65 2.89
CA LYS A 398 -1.01 14.23 2.50
C LYS A 398 0.13 13.21 2.58
N ALA A 399 0.21 12.44 3.68
CA ALA A 399 1.24 11.42 3.87
C ALA A 399 1.16 10.29 2.83
N MET A 400 -0.04 9.99 2.34
CA MET A 400 -0.30 8.94 1.34
C MET A 400 -0.35 9.47 -0.11
N GLY A 401 -0.10 10.76 -0.31
CA GLY A 401 -0.18 11.38 -1.64
C GLY A 401 -1.57 11.31 -2.24
N ILE A 402 -2.61 11.46 -1.41
CA ILE A 402 -4.00 11.53 -1.82
C ILE A 402 -4.42 13.00 -1.78
N GLU A 403 -4.96 13.49 -2.88
CA GLU A 403 -5.52 14.84 -2.93
C GLU A 403 -6.79 14.91 -2.08
N TRP A 404 -7.14 16.09 -1.59
CA TRP A 404 -8.26 16.27 -0.71
C TRP A 404 -8.99 17.59 -0.91
N TYR A 405 -10.29 17.56 -0.71
CA TYR A 405 -11.17 18.71 -0.73
C TYR A 405 -12.21 18.58 0.40
N VAL A 406 -12.60 19.68 1.03
CA VAL A 406 -13.48 19.64 2.20
C VAL A 406 -14.81 20.33 1.88
N LEU A 407 -15.93 19.71 2.25
CA LEU A 407 -17.24 20.34 2.30
C LEU A 407 -17.70 20.38 3.75
N VAL A 408 -18.06 21.56 4.25
CA VAL A 408 -18.55 21.77 5.60
C VAL A 408 -19.80 22.62 5.62
N ASP A 409 -20.56 22.49 6.68
CA ASP A 409 -21.74 23.29 6.98
C ASP A 409 -21.38 24.76 7.30
N GLY A 410 -22.35 25.64 7.25
CA GLY A 410 -22.21 27.07 7.51
C GLY A 410 -22.39 27.47 8.98
N ASP A 411 -22.32 26.53 9.90
CA ASP A 411 -22.44 26.73 11.34
C ASP A 411 -21.11 27.06 12.04
N ASP A 412 -21.09 27.07 13.36
CA ASP A 412 -19.89 27.35 14.14
C ASP A 412 -18.86 26.21 14.04
N ALA A 413 -19.31 24.96 13.90
CA ALA A 413 -18.43 23.82 13.67
C ALA A 413 -17.72 23.92 12.32
N GLY A 414 -18.48 24.29 11.27
CA GLY A 414 -17.92 24.54 9.94
C GLY A 414 -16.86 25.66 9.91
N ARG A 415 -17.05 26.71 10.74
CA ARG A 415 -16.04 27.75 10.91
C ARG A 415 -14.75 27.22 11.55
N ASN A 416 -14.87 26.37 12.55
CA ASN A 416 -13.72 25.71 13.18
C ASN A 416 -12.99 24.79 12.19
N TYR A 417 -13.72 24.03 11.38
CA TYR A 417 -13.14 23.18 10.34
C TYR A 417 -12.41 24.01 9.26
N ARG A 418 -12.94 25.16 8.88
CA ARG A 418 -12.25 26.11 7.99
C ARG A 418 -10.87 26.50 8.54
N ASP A 419 -10.78 26.79 9.84
CA ASP A 419 -9.52 27.16 10.47
C ASP A 419 -8.54 25.98 10.53
N VAL A 420 -9.04 24.76 10.73
CA VAL A 420 -8.23 23.54 10.58
C VAL A 420 -7.67 23.42 9.17
N VAL A 421 -8.51 23.59 8.13
CA VAL A 421 -8.06 23.56 6.74
C VAL A 421 -6.99 24.61 6.49
N ARG A 422 -7.17 25.84 6.95
CA ARG A 422 -6.19 26.93 6.80
C ARG A 422 -4.81 26.55 7.36
N ILE A 423 -4.76 25.90 8.54
CA ILE A 423 -3.51 25.46 9.17
C ILE A 423 -2.84 24.31 8.37
N MET A 424 -3.64 23.54 7.63
CA MET A 424 -3.17 22.40 6.87
C MET A 424 -2.78 22.73 5.42
N LEU A 425 -3.05 23.98 4.98
CA LEU A 425 -2.64 24.42 3.64
C LEU A 425 -1.14 24.72 3.58
N ASP A 426 -0.59 24.58 2.41
CA ASP A 426 0.75 25.06 2.08
C ASP A 426 0.67 26.57 1.76
N ASP A 427 1.75 27.31 2.04
CA ASP A 427 1.78 28.78 2.05
C ASP A 427 1.21 29.48 0.79
N ASN A 428 1.20 28.81 -0.34
CA ASN A 428 0.77 29.39 -1.62
C ASN A 428 -0.63 28.92 -2.09
N THR A 429 -1.32 28.06 -1.34
CA THR A 429 -2.61 27.50 -1.77
C THR A 429 -3.78 28.33 -1.21
N PRO A 430 -4.62 28.96 -2.06
CA PRO A 430 -5.79 29.67 -1.56
C PRO A 430 -6.78 28.75 -0.85
N LEU A 431 -7.35 29.21 0.25
CA LEU A 431 -8.31 28.43 1.04
C LEU A 431 -9.50 27.93 0.18
N THR A 432 -9.96 28.76 -0.75
CA THR A 432 -11.07 28.45 -1.66
C THR A 432 -10.80 27.29 -2.61
N GLU A 433 -9.53 26.90 -2.78
CA GLU A 433 -9.16 25.74 -3.62
C GLU A 433 -9.28 24.42 -2.88
N ARG A 434 -9.50 24.43 -1.56
CA ARG A 434 -9.50 23.22 -0.73
C ARG A 434 -10.74 23.05 0.14
N ILE A 435 -11.65 24.04 0.17
CA ILE A 435 -12.85 23.98 1.00
C ILE A 435 -14.04 24.70 0.36
N THR A 436 -15.21 24.10 0.48
CA THR A 436 -16.52 24.74 0.28
C THR A 436 -17.25 24.81 1.63
N ILE A 437 -17.67 25.99 2.01
CA ILE A 437 -18.53 26.21 3.18
C ILE A 437 -19.94 26.47 2.66
N LEU A 438 -20.92 25.73 3.13
CA LEU A 438 -22.30 25.96 2.75
C LEU A 438 -22.78 27.34 3.26
N PRO A 439 -23.55 28.09 2.47
CA PRO A 439 -24.03 29.43 2.87
C PRO A 439 -25.18 29.40 3.87
N LYS A 440 -25.59 28.20 4.32
CA LYS A 440 -26.62 27.96 5.32
C LYS A 440 -26.08 27.06 6.42
N ARG A 441 -26.81 27.01 7.55
CA ARG A 441 -26.41 26.31 8.76
C ARG A 441 -25.97 24.87 8.52
N ASP A 442 -26.75 24.14 7.72
CA ASP A 442 -26.53 22.75 7.33
C ASP A 442 -27.05 22.50 5.92
N ILE A 443 -26.79 21.31 5.38
CA ILE A 443 -27.15 20.94 4.02
C ILE A 443 -28.67 20.88 3.84
N GLU A 444 -29.45 20.52 4.86
CA GLU A 444 -30.91 20.47 4.83
C GLU A 444 -31.50 21.88 4.71
N HIS A 445 -31.04 22.84 5.53
CA HIS A 445 -31.46 24.24 5.43
C HIS A 445 -31.03 24.84 4.08
N PHE A 446 -29.89 24.43 3.56
CA PHE A 446 -29.41 24.86 2.25
C PHE A 446 -30.37 24.42 1.14
N PHE A 447 -30.75 23.16 1.07
CA PHE A 447 -31.69 22.67 0.07
C PHE A 447 -33.10 23.26 0.23
N TYR A 448 -33.59 23.39 1.47
CA TYR A 448 -34.89 23.99 1.73
C TYR A 448 -34.99 25.40 1.10
N VAL A 449 -33.99 26.26 1.31
CA VAL A 449 -33.96 27.64 0.78
C VAL A 449 -33.71 27.67 -0.74
N ASN A 450 -33.00 26.70 -1.29
CA ASN A 450 -32.68 26.63 -2.72
C ASN A 450 -33.78 25.95 -3.57
N GLY A 451 -35.02 26.03 -3.11
CA GLY A 451 -36.18 25.67 -3.92
C GLY A 451 -36.74 24.26 -3.69
N PHE A 452 -36.23 23.50 -2.68
CA PHE A 452 -36.67 22.15 -2.37
C PHE A 452 -37.57 22.08 -1.10
N ALA A 453 -38.15 23.20 -0.67
CA ALA A 453 -39.02 23.26 0.49
C ALA A 453 -40.20 22.30 0.42
N ASP A 454 -40.75 22.07 -0.77
CA ASP A 454 -41.86 21.14 -1.02
C ASP A 454 -41.52 19.69 -0.69
N VAL A 455 -40.24 19.26 -0.92
CA VAL A 455 -39.76 17.93 -0.53
C VAL A 455 -39.81 17.76 0.99
N PHE A 456 -39.33 18.74 1.74
CA PHE A 456 -39.33 18.71 3.20
C PHE A 456 -40.74 18.78 3.77
N ILE A 457 -41.63 19.60 3.20
CA ILE A 457 -43.05 19.71 3.60
C ILE A 457 -43.76 18.36 3.42
N ARG A 458 -43.52 17.71 2.28
CA ARG A 458 -44.06 16.38 1.97
C ARG A 458 -43.54 15.31 2.94
N LEU A 459 -42.24 15.24 3.19
CA LEU A 459 -41.65 14.27 4.12
C LEU A 459 -42.06 14.51 5.57
N ALA A 460 -42.20 15.75 5.98
CA ALA A 460 -42.72 16.12 7.30
C ALA A 460 -44.20 15.79 7.49
N HIS A 461 -44.95 15.46 6.42
CA HIS A 461 -46.41 15.44 6.41
C HIS A 461 -46.96 16.69 7.07
N TRP A 462 -46.44 17.84 6.61
CA TRP A 462 -46.83 19.13 7.20
C TRP A 462 -48.13 19.64 6.58
N GLU A 463 -49.18 19.71 7.38
CA GLU A 463 -50.44 20.33 6.96
C GLU A 463 -50.38 21.83 7.30
N ALA A 464 -50.60 22.65 6.31
CA ALA A 464 -50.62 24.09 6.48
C ALA A 464 -51.91 24.50 7.21
N LYS A 465 -51.79 24.80 8.50
CA LYS A 465 -52.90 25.42 9.26
C LYS A 465 -52.86 26.96 9.17
N SER A 466 -51.87 27.54 8.56
CA SER A 466 -51.65 28.99 8.38
C SER A 466 -50.67 29.24 7.21
N THR A 467 -50.62 30.47 6.73
CA THR A 467 -49.66 30.91 5.70
C THR A 467 -48.21 30.95 6.17
N TYR A 468 -47.97 30.68 7.45
CA TYR A 468 -46.61 30.67 8.02
C TYR A 468 -46.02 29.25 8.07
N TYR A 469 -44.89 29.07 7.41
CA TYR A 469 -44.14 27.82 7.37
C TYR A 469 -42.86 27.95 8.21
N PRO A 470 -42.83 27.44 9.44
CA PRO A 470 -41.61 27.52 10.28
C PRO A 470 -40.58 26.53 9.76
N MET A 471 -39.67 27.02 8.92
CA MET A 471 -38.64 26.24 8.22
C MET A 471 -37.94 25.21 9.12
N THR A 472 -37.39 25.66 10.25
CA THR A 472 -36.64 24.81 11.17
C THR A 472 -37.48 23.64 11.71
N LYS A 473 -38.74 23.88 12.05
CA LYS A 473 -39.65 22.82 12.54
C LYS A 473 -40.02 21.81 11.45
N ILE A 474 -40.21 22.27 10.22
CA ILE A 474 -40.49 21.41 9.06
C ILE A 474 -39.27 20.52 8.77
N ILE A 475 -38.06 21.10 8.72
CA ILE A 475 -36.83 20.33 8.50
C ILE A 475 -36.64 19.31 9.62
N GLN A 476 -36.73 19.71 10.89
CA GLN A 476 -36.60 18.79 12.02
C GLN A 476 -37.61 17.64 11.95
N ARG A 477 -38.87 17.94 11.63
CA ARG A 477 -39.90 16.90 11.51
C ARG A 477 -39.66 15.97 10.31
N ALA A 478 -39.18 16.52 9.19
CA ALA A 478 -38.78 15.70 8.04
C ALA A 478 -37.68 14.72 8.43
N ILE A 479 -36.57 15.21 9.05
CA ILE A 479 -35.47 14.38 9.52
C ILE A 479 -35.90 13.33 10.56
N GLN A 480 -36.82 13.67 11.47
CA GLN A 480 -37.33 12.72 12.47
C GLN A 480 -38.19 11.61 11.88
N ARG A 481 -38.86 11.86 10.75
CA ARG A 481 -39.77 10.89 10.09
C ARG A 481 -39.09 10.06 9.01
N THR A 482 -37.95 10.50 8.52
CA THR A 482 -37.21 9.82 7.48
C THR A 482 -35.81 9.53 7.95
N SER A 483 -35.16 8.55 7.33
CA SER A 483 -33.70 8.37 7.50
C SER A 483 -32.92 9.41 6.68
N LYS A 484 -31.65 9.64 7.04
CA LYS A 484 -30.77 10.51 6.24
C LYS A 484 -30.63 10.03 4.78
N PRO A 485 -30.47 8.72 4.51
CA PRO A 485 -30.51 8.20 3.14
C PRO A 485 -31.82 8.48 2.42
N ASP A 486 -32.98 8.31 3.07
CA ASP A 486 -34.29 8.55 2.45
C ASP A 486 -34.49 10.03 2.08
N LEU A 487 -34.00 10.94 2.92
CA LEU A 487 -34.02 12.37 2.63
C LEU A 487 -33.13 12.68 1.39
N ALA A 488 -31.93 12.13 1.31
CA ALA A 488 -31.03 12.29 0.18
C ALA A 488 -31.66 11.75 -1.12
N ILE A 489 -32.25 10.57 -1.07
CA ILE A 489 -32.95 9.95 -2.20
C ILE A 489 -34.14 10.80 -2.63
N ALA A 490 -34.93 11.32 -1.68
CA ALA A 490 -36.10 12.15 -1.99
C ALA A 490 -35.70 13.47 -2.69
N LEU A 491 -34.61 14.10 -2.22
CA LEU A 491 -34.03 15.30 -2.85
C LEU A 491 -33.50 14.98 -4.26
N SER A 492 -32.76 13.89 -4.41
CA SER A 492 -32.20 13.47 -5.71
C SER A 492 -33.28 13.15 -6.73
N ASN A 493 -34.34 12.45 -6.32
CA ASN A 493 -35.48 12.16 -7.18
C ASN A 493 -36.20 13.45 -7.61
N GLU A 494 -36.30 14.44 -6.73
CA GLU A 494 -36.89 15.72 -7.10
C GLU A 494 -36.00 16.52 -8.06
N ILE A 495 -34.69 16.51 -7.84
CA ILE A 495 -33.70 17.12 -8.73
C ILE A 495 -33.76 16.46 -10.11
N ALA A 496 -33.84 15.13 -10.16
CA ALA A 496 -33.95 14.38 -11.42
C ALA A 496 -35.20 14.77 -12.22
N LYS A 497 -36.34 14.97 -11.53
CA LYS A 497 -37.58 15.43 -12.16
C LYS A 497 -37.49 16.86 -12.70
N ARG A 498 -36.78 17.75 -12.00
CA ARG A 498 -36.62 19.15 -12.39
C ARG A 498 -35.49 19.37 -13.39
N GLY A 499 -34.67 18.33 -13.62
CA GLY A 499 -33.49 18.37 -14.48
C GLY A 499 -32.22 18.90 -13.78
N THR A 500 -31.07 18.63 -14.40
CA THR A 500 -29.74 18.96 -13.86
C THR A 500 -29.50 20.45 -13.61
N GLN A 501 -30.32 21.32 -14.24
CA GLN A 501 -30.28 22.77 -14.01
C GLN A 501 -30.67 23.13 -12.58
N SER A 502 -31.51 22.31 -11.92
CA SER A 502 -31.97 22.54 -10.54
C SER A 502 -30.89 22.21 -9.48
N ILE A 503 -29.80 21.54 -9.87
CA ILE A 503 -28.66 21.29 -8.97
C ILE A 503 -28.04 22.63 -8.59
N PRO A 504 -27.95 22.97 -7.27
CA PRO A 504 -27.37 24.21 -6.81
C PRO A 504 -25.93 24.41 -7.32
N LEU A 505 -25.63 25.63 -7.74
CA LEU A 505 -24.33 25.98 -8.36
C LEU A 505 -23.13 25.65 -7.48
N VAL A 506 -23.29 25.69 -6.16
CA VAL A 506 -22.21 25.36 -5.21
C VAL A 506 -21.70 23.93 -5.40
N PHE A 507 -22.60 22.96 -5.63
CA PHE A 507 -22.20 21.57 -5.87
C PHE A 507 -21.59 21.36 -7.26
N LYS A 508 -22.08 22.04 -8.29
CA LYS A 508 -21.46 22.00 -9.62
C LYS A 508 -20.02 22.52 -9.60
N ARG A 509 -19.80 23.63 -8.88
CA ARG A 509 -18.44 24.20 -8.67
C ARG A 509 -17.56 23.27 -7.83
N LEU A 510 -18.11 22.62 -6.80
CA LEU A 510 -17.39 21.63 -5.99
C LEU A 510 -16.88 20.49 -6.88
N PHE A 511 -17.76 19.84 -7.65
CA PHE A 511 -17.37 18.75 -8.52
C PHE A 511 -16.36 19.17 -9.59
N SER A 512 -16.51 20.36 -10.18
CA SER A 512 -15.53 20.89 -11.15
C SER A 512 -14.14 21.06 -10.52
N LYS A 513 -14.05 21.58 -9.29
CA LYS A 513 -12.78 21.72 -8.56
C LYS A 513 -12.17 20.38 -8.19
N VAL A 514 -12.99 19.46 -7.69
CA VAL A 514 -12.55 18.13 -7.28
C VAL A 514 -12.01 17.35 -8.46
N LEU A 515 -12.68 17.40 -9.63
CA LEU A 515 -12.19 16.80 -10.86
C LEU A 515 -10.85 17.41 -11.31
N SER A 516 -10.72 18.73 -11.26
CA SER A 516 -9.45 19.38 -11.58
C SER A 516 -8.32 18.92 -10.67
N LEU A 517 -8.56 18.76 -9.37
CA LEU A 517 -7.56 18.28 -8.41
C LEU A 517 -7.25 16.79 -8.58
N ALA A 518 -8.22 15.96 -8.98
CA ALA A 518 -8.01 14.54 -9.21
C ALA A 518 -7.10 14.24 -10.41
N HIS A 519 -7.05 15.16 -11.38
CA HIS A 519 -6.26 15.01 -12.62
C HIS A 519 -4.91 15.74 -12.58
N THR A 520 -4.56 16.36 -11.45
CA THR A 520 -3.25 17.00 -11.24
C THR A 520 -2.23 15.97 -10.76
#